data_dce6ac2677d4a1db82e47847a99868d3
#
_entry.id   dce6ac2677d4a1db82e47847a99868d3
#
_cell.length_a   1.000
_cell.length_b   1.000
_cell.length_c   1.000
_cell.angle_alpha   90.00
_cell.angle_beta   90.00
_cell.angle_gamma   90.00
#
_symmetry.space_group_name_H-M   'P 1'
#
loop_
_entity.id
_entity.type
_entity.pdbx_description
1 polymer ?
#
loop_
_entity_poly.entity_id
_entity_poly.type
_entity_poly.pdbx_seq_one_letter_code
_entity_poly.pdbx_strand_id
1 'polypeptide(L)'
;VKTADYTAVTRDQIIVNSASARTITLPASPAAGNIVFIKNAGTGVVTVARNGSKIDSQTADGTLIADNGATLVFVDATIGWEEL
;
A
#
# COMPACT_ATOMS: atom_id res chain seq x y z
N VAL A 1 1.45 6.24 12.93
CA VAL A 1 1.76 7.32 11.98
C VAL A 1 3.18 7.15 11.48
N LYS A 2 3.35 7.18 10.17
CA LYS A 2 4.67 7.04 9.53
C LYS A 2 5.08 8.34 8.89
N THR A 3 6.34 8.73 9.13
CA THR A 3 6.95 9.91 8.53
C THR A 3 8.11 9.54 7.61
N ALA A 4 8.35 8.24 7.39
CA ALA A 4 9.42 7.69 6.56
C ALA A 4 8.88 6.49 5.78
N ASP A 5 9.69 5.97 4.87
CA ASP A 5 9.35 4.74 4.14
C ASP A 5 9.14 3.59 5.12
N TYR A 6 8.24 2.70 4.79
CA TYR A 6 7.86 1.61 5.69
C TYR A 6 7.41 0.39 4.89
N THR A 7 7.76 -0.79 5.37
CA THR A 7 7.29 -2.06 4.80
C THR A 7 6.15 -2.58 5.66
N ALA A 8 4.97 -2.69 5.05
CA ALA A 8 3.76 -3.11 5.74
C ALA A 8 3.78 -4.60 6.07
N VAL A 9 3.09 -4.95 7.15
CA VAL A 9 2.74 -6.33 7.48
C VAL A 9 1.21 -6.46 7.42
N THR A 10 0.70 -7.69 7.31
CA THR A 10 -0.75 -7.88 7.21
C THR A 10 -1.47 -7.28 8.42
N ARG A 11 -2.65 -6.69 8.17
CA ARG A 11 -3.52 -6.00 9.14
C ARG A 11 -2.99 -4.64 9.59
N ASP A 12 -1.88 -4.15 9.05
CA ASP A 12 -1.42 -2.80 9.37
C ASP A 12 -2.45 -1.75 8.98
N GLN A 13 -2.62 -0.78 9.86
CA GLN A 13 -3.32 0.46 9.56
C GLN A 13 -2.28 1.57 9.54
N ILE A 14 -1.93 2.04 8.34
CA ILE A 14 -0.81 2.92 8.13
C ILE A 14 -1.33 4.31 7.78
N ILE A 15 -0.96 5.30 8.57
CA ILE A 15 -1.23 6.69 8.26
C ILE A 15 0.13 7.33 7.97
N VAL A 16 0.31 7.82 6.75
CA VAL A 16 1.54 8.48 6.32
C VAL A 16 1.34 9.99 6.44
N ASN A 17 2.21 10.64 7.18
CA ASN A 17 2.16 12.09 7.35
C ASN A 17 3.54 12.68 7.07
N SER A 18 3.78 13.03 5.82
CA SER A 18 5.06 13.60 5.38
C SER A 18 4.83 14.63 4.28
N ALA A 19 5.62 15.69 4.29
CA ALA A 19 5.65 16.66 3.19
C ALA A 19 6.51 16.17 2.02
N SER A 20 7.34 15.15 2.24
CA SER A 20 8.16 14.54 1.21
C SER A 20 7.51 13.26 0.68
N ALA A 21 7.85 12.87 -0.54
CA ALA A 21 7.38 11.60 -1.09
C ALA A 21 7.87 10.43 -0.23
N ARG A 22 6.97 9.46 0.02
CA ARG A 22 7.28 8.27 0.80
C ARG A 22 6.81 7.04 0.07
N THR A 23 7.43 5.89 0.37
CA THR A 23 7.06 4.60 -0.20
C THR A 23 6.60 3.67 0.92
N ILE A 24 5.42 3.10 0.75
CA ILE A 24 4.91 2.02 1.59
C ILE A 24 5.00 0.74 0.76
N THR A 25 5.81 -0.20 1.20
CA THR A 25 6.01 -1.47 0.52
C THR A 25 5.05 -2.50 1.10
N LEU A 26 4.28 -3.15 0.23
CA LEU A 26 3.34 -4.20 0.64
C LEU A 26 4.09 -5.44 1.12
N PRO A 27 3.43 -6.30 1.93
CA PRO A 27 4.08 -7.53 2.40
C PRO A 27 4.59 -8.40 1.26
N ALA A 28 5.77 -8.99 1.43
CA ALA A 28 6.28 -10.01 0.54
C ALA A 28 5.56 -11.34 0.81
N SER A 29 5.38 -12.15 -0.23
CA SER A 29 4.74 -13.48 -0.12
C SER A 29 3.42 -13.44 0.65
N PRO A 30 2.47 -12.58 0.24
CA PRO A 30 1.19 -12.49 0.96
C PRO A 30 0.36 -13.75 0.78
N ALA A 31 -0.53 -14.00 1.75
CA ALA A 31 -1.52 -15.08 1.68
C ALA A 31 -2.90 -14.49 1.38
N ALA A 32 -3.77 -15.30 0.76
CA ALA A 32 -5.14 -14.87 0.47
C ALA A 32 -5.83 -14.37 1.75
N GLY A 33 -6.47 -13.20 1.65
CA GLY A 33 -7.14 -12.55 2.78
C GLY A 33 -6.25 -11.60 3.59
N ASN A 34 -4.95 -11.52 3.31
CA ASN A 34 -4.11 -10.49 3.92
C ASN A 34 -4.66 -9.10 3.55
N ILE A 35 -4.61 -8.18 4.50
CA ILE A 35 -5.21 -6.85 4.34
C ILE A 35 -4.26 -5.77 4.87
N VAL A 36 -4.20 -4.65 4.16
CA VAL A 36 -3.42 -3.47 4.56
C VAL A 36 -4.27 -2.23 4.32
N PHE A 37 -4.31 -1.35 5.31
CA PHE A 37 -5.00 -0.05 5.22
C PHE A 37 -3.95 1.04 5.15
N ILE A 38 -4.04 1.93 4.15
CA ILE A 38 -3.09 3.03 3.98
C ILE A 38 -3.86 4.33 3.78
N LYS A 39 -3.48 5.36 4.53
CA LYS A 39 -4.02 6.71 4.37
C LYS A 39 -2.87 7.69 4.22
N ASN A 40 -2.92 8.52 3.18
CA ASN A 40 -1.97 9.62 3.02
C ASN A 40 -2.54 10.86 3.67
N ALA A 41 -2.13 11.16 4.88
CA ALA A 41 -2.56 12.34 5.63
C ALA A 41 -1.61 13.53 5.46
N GLY A 42 -0.50 13.36 4.77
CA GLY A 42 0.48 14.41 4.49
C GLY A 42 0.28 15.04 3.12
N THR A 43 1.20 15.91 2.73
CA THR A 43 1.18 16.61 1.46
C THR A 43 2.07 15.98 0.40
N GLY A 44 3.01 15.12 0.80
CA GLY A 44 3.84 14.36 -0.15
C GLY A 44 3.05 13.23 -0.79
N VAL A 45 3.53 12.75 -1.93
CA VAL A 45 2.92 11.59 -2.62
C VAL A 45 3.36 10.31 -1.93
N VAL A 46 2.45 9.38 -1.75
CA VAL A 46 2.75 8.04 -1.23
C VAL A 46 2.72 7.05 -2.39
N THR A 47 3.83 6.37 -2.62
CA THR A 47 3.90 5.25 -3.55
C THR A 47 3.63 3.96 -2.79
N VAL A 48 2.71 3.16 -3.30
CA VAL A 48 2.41 1.83 -2.77
C VAL A 48 3.18 0.83 -3.62
N ALA A 49 4.31 0.36 -3.10
CA ALA A 49 5.18 -0.58 -3.81
C ALA A 49 4.63 -1.99 -3.65
N ARG A 50 4.42 -2.67 -4.76
CA ARG A 50 3.73 -3.97 -4.79
C ARG A 50 4.57 -5.15 -4.30
N ASN A 51 5.88 -4.99 -4.17
CA ASN A 51 6.79 -6.00 -3.63
C ASN A 51 6.63 -7.39 -4.28
N GLY A 52 6.61 -7.43 -5.61
CA GLY A 52 6.55 -8.67 -6.38
C GLY A 52 5.16 -9.21 -6.67
N SER A 53 4.13 -8.73 -5.96
CA SER A 53 2.73 -9.10 -6.25
C SER A 53 2.09 -8.06 -7.18
N LYS A 54 0.95 -8.40 -7.78
CA LYS A 54 0.21 -7.44 -8.60
C LYS A 54 -0.70 -6.58 -7.73
N ILE A 55 -1.09 -5.43 -8.25
CA ILE A 55 -2.16 -4.59 -7.69
C ILE A 55 -3.22 -4.44 -8.77
N ASP A 56 -4.46 -4.81 -8.46
CA ASP A 56 -5.59 -4.77 -9.41
C ASP A 56 -5.24 -5.45 -10.74
N SER A 57 -4.57 -6.61 -10.66
CA SER A 57 -4.11 -7.39 -11.81
C SER A 57 -3.03 -6.69 -12.66
N GLN A 58 -2.47 -5.58 -12.17
CA GLN A 58 -1.45 -4.80 -12.88
C GLN A 58 -0.08 -5.02 -12.24
N THR A 59 0.96 -4.94 -13.06
CA THR A 59 2.36 -5.02 -12.59
C THR A 59 2.94 -3.62 -12.36
N ALA A 60 2.12 -2.70 -11.90
CA ALA A 60 2.51 -1.32 -11.62
C ALA A 60 2.21 -0.97 -10.16
N ASP A 61 3.07 -0.15 -9.55
CA ASP A 61 2.85 0.36 -8.22
C ASP A 61 1.72 1.37 -8.20
N GLY A 62 1.03 1.47 -7.06
CA GLY A 62 0.00 2.48 -6.86
C GLY A 62 0.56 3.77 -6.29
N THR A 63 -0.24 4.84 -6.38
CA THR A 63 0.10 6.12 -5.76
C THR A 63 -1.11 6.68 -5.03
N LEU A 64 -0.85 7.35 -3.90
CA LEU A 64 -1.87 8.04 -3.12
C LEU A 64 -1.45 9.50 -2.98
N ILE A 65 -2.24 10.40 -3.55
CA ILE A 65 -2.04 11.83 -3.34
C ILE A 65 -2.60 12.24 -1.97
N ALA A 66 -2.39 13.50 -1.58
CA ALA A 66 -2.84 14.01 -0.28
C ALA A 66 -4.32 13.68 -0.04
N ASP A 67 -4.63 13.28 1.19
CA ASP A 67 -5.96 12.90 1.69
C ASP A 67 -6.56 11.64 1.08
N ASN A 68 -5.87 10.98 0.16
CA ASN A 68 -6.34 9.71 -0.39
C ASN A 68 -5.91 8.54 0.48
N GLY A 69 -6.71 7.48 0.43
CA GLY A 69 -6.43 6.23 1.13
C GLY A 69 -6.83 5.03 0.31
N ALA A 70 -6.37 3.86 0.72
CA ALA A 70 -6.71 2.59 0.08
C ALA A 70 -6.77 1.48 1.12
N THR A 71 -7.72 0.58 0.94
CA THR A 71 -7.76 -0.69 1.65
C THR A 71 -7.43 -1.77 0.63
N LEU A 72 -6.36 -2.51 0.87
CA LEU A 72 -5.85 -3.51 -0.06
C LEU A 72 -5.99 -4.90 0.54
N VAL A 73 -6.61 -5.81 -0.21
CA VAL A 73 -6.77 -7.21 0.18
C VAL A 73 -6.09 -8.09 -0.85
N PHE A 74 -5.25 -9.02 -0.41
CA PHE A 74 -4.61 -9.95 -1.32
C PHE A 74 -5.59 -11.08 -1.67
N VAL A 75 -5.82 -11.29 -2.95
CA VAL A 75 -6.75 -12.30 -3.47
C VAL A 75 -6.00 -13.59 -3.82
N ASP A 76 -5.10 -13.51 -4.81
CA ASP A 76 -4.29 -14.63 -5.27
C ASP A 76 -3.12 -14.11 -6.12
N ALA A 77 -2.29 -15.02 -6.62
CA ALA A 77 -1.12 -14.64 -7.41
C ALA A 77 -1.47 -14.07 -8.79
N THR A 78 -2.66 -14.31 -9.29
CA THR A 78 -3.10 -13.83 -10.60
C THR A 78 -3.63 -12.40 -10.52
N ILE A 79 -4.46 -12.12 -9.54
CA ILE A 79 -5.07 -10.80 -9.33
C ILE A 79 -4.15 -9.91 -8.50
N GLY A 80 -3.51 -10.47 -7.47
CA GLY A 80 -2.70 -9.74 -6.53
C GLY A 80 -3.54 -9.04 -5.47
N TRP A 81 -3.17 -7.80 -5.17
CA TRP A 81 -3.89 -6.96 -4.22
C TRP A 81 -5.04 -6.26 -4.93
N GLU A 82 -6.21 -6.31 -4.33
CA GLU A 82 -7.38 -5.58 -4.82
C GLU A 82 -7.69 -4.42 -3.88
N GLU A 83 -7.96 -3.27 -4.44
CA GLU A 83 -8.40 -2.10 -3.67
C GLU A 83 -9.91 -2.18 -3.46
N LEU A 84 -10.31 -2.01 -2.21
CA LEU A 84 -11.73 -2.00 -1.84
C LEU A 84 -12.30 -0.59 -1.74
#